data_ba8a522140cf0112383ada5cd1f60158
#
_entry.id   ba8a522140cf0112383ada5cd1f60158
#
_cell.length_a   1.000
_cell.length_b   1.000
_cell.length_c   1.000
_cell.angle_alpha   90.00
_cell.angle_beta   90.00
_cell.angle_gamma   90.00
#
_symmetry.space_group_name_H-M   'P 1'
#
loop_
_entity.id
_entity.type
_entity.pdbx_description
1 polymer ?
#
loop_
_entity_poly.entity_id
_entity_poly.type
_entity_poly.pdbx_seq_one_letter_code
_entity_poly.pdbx_strand_id
1 'polypeptide(L)'
;MPLDLAAVAGALPQLVPFVGTMGLEFVSLGDDSAVLRLPDDPTTRNHVGGQHAGAVFTVGETAAGALVLRHCGEHLERVTPLAVEATIRYLTLSRGNVTATATMTADPAVVLAELDAGTRPEFDVDVVLHSDGVEEPADPTAVMTVRWTLRPNR
;
A
#
# COMPACT_ATOMS: atom_id res chain seq x y z
N MET A 1 2.68 -7.15 -19.24
CA MET A 1 3.48 -7.78 -18.15
C MET A 1 3.34 -6.94 -16.88
N PRO A 2 3.18 -7.56 -15.74
CA PRO A 2 3.13 -6.83 -14.47
C PRO A 2 4.38 -5.95 -14.27
N LEU A 3 4.21 -4.75 -13.70
CA LEU A 3 5.32 -3.85 -13.44
C LEU A 3 6.26 -4.41 -12.36
N ASP A 4 7.55 -4.26 -12.53
CA ASP A 4 8.54 -4.66 -11.52
C ASP A 4 8.73 -3.60 -10.42
N LEU A 5 9.53 -3.94 -9.41
CA LEU A 5 9.81 -3.05 -8.28
C LEU A 5 10.40 -1.70 -8.73
N ALA A 6 11.35 -1.71 -9.66
CA ALA A 6 12.03 -0.50 -10.11
C ALA A 6 11.06 0.43 -10.84
N ALA A 7 10.19 -0.13 -11.70
CA ALA A 7 9.17 0.62 -12.42
C ALA A 7 8.15 1.25 -11.45
N VAL A 8 7.64 0.49 -10.48
CA VAL A 8 6.67 1.00 -9.48
C VAL A 8 7.32 2.01 -8.54
N ALA A 9 8.53 1.74 -8.03
CA ALA A 9 9.25 2.65 -7.14
C ALA A 9 9.60 3.97 -7.84
N GLY A 10 9.88 3.93 -9.14
CA GLY A 10 10.12 5.13 -9.94
C GLY A 10 8.85 5.91 -10.29
N ALA A 11 7.78 5.21 -10.62
CA ALA A 11 6.52 5.83 -11.08
C ALA A 11 5.68 6.38 -9.91
N LEU A 12 5.54 5.64 -8.82
CA LEU A 12 4.56 5.96 -7.79
C LEU A 12 4.81 7.31 -7.10
N PRO A 13 6.04 7.72 -6.75
CA PRO A 13 6.29 9.07 -6.21
C PRO A 13 6.02 10.21 -7.20
N GLN A 14 6.04 9.92 -8.51
CA GLN A 14 5.71 10.90 -9.56
C GLN A 14 4.19 11.03 -9.74
N LEU A 15 3.48 9.90 -9.70
CA LEU A 15 2.03 9.85 -9.81
C LEU A 15 1.35 10.36 -8.54
N VAL A 16 1.95 10.07 -7.38
CA VAL A 16 1.46 10.42 -6.04
C VAL A 16 2.55 11.15 -5.28
N PRO A 17 2.70 12.49 -5.43
CA PRO A 17 3.79 13.25 -4.81
C PRO A 17 3.89 13.09 -3.29
N PHE A 18 2.77 12.80 -2.61
CA PHE A 18 2.73 12.56 -1.17
C PHE A 18 3.58 11.35 -0.74
N VAL A 19 3.68 10.33 -1.58
CA VAL A 19 4.57 9.17 -1.33
C VAL A 19 6.03 9.61 -1.22
N GLY A 20 6.48 10.51 -2.12
CA GLY A 20 7.81 11.11 -2.06
C GLY A 20 8.01 11.98 -0.81
N THR A 21 7.00 12.78 -0.44
CA THR A 21 7.03 13.63 0.76
C THR A 21 7.20 12.79 2.03
N MET A 22 6.57 11.62 2.10
CA MET A 22 6.67 10.73 3.26
C MET A 22 7.99 9.96 3.33
N GLY A 23 8.83 10.00 2.29
CA GLY A 23 10.12 9.31 2.26
C GLY A 23 10.00 7.79 2.33
N LEU A 24 8.92 7.22 1.79
CA LEU A 24 8.68 5.79 1.84
C LEU A 24 9.71 5.03 1.01
N GLU A 25 10.17 3.90 1.55
CA GLU A 25 11.12 3.01 0.88
C GLU A 25 10.41 1.78 0.32
N PHE A 26 10.69 1.48 -0.92
CA PHE A 26 10.18 0.29 -1.62
C PHE A 26 11.14 -0.87 -1.38
N VAL A 27 10.69 -1.89 -0.64
CA VAL A 27 11.55 -3.01 -0.20
C VAL A 27 11.46 -4.19 -1.16
N SER A 28 10.24 -4.63 -1.47
CA SER A 28 10.01 -5.72 -2.43
C SER A 28 8.65 -5.61 -3.09
N LEU A 29 8.54 -6.18 -4.29
CA LEU A 29 7.30 -6.25 -5.06
C LEU A 29 7.28 -7.56 -5.85
N GLY A 30 6.36 -8.43 -5.49
CA GLY A 30 6.10 -9.71 -6.16
C GLY A 30 4.66 -9.77 -6.67
N ASP A 31 4.28 -10.95 -7.19
CA ASP A 31 2.91 -11.17 -7.67
C ASP A 31 1.91 -11.22 -6.52
N ASP A 32 2.33 -11.75 -5.37
CA ASP A 32 1.44 -11.97 -4.23
C ASP A 32 1.53 -10.87 -3.17
N SER A 33 2.62 -10.09 -3.15
CA SER A 33 2.84 -9.11 -2.09
C SER A 33 3.68 -7.91 -2.50
N ALA A 34 3.45 -6.80 -1.82
CA ALA A 34 4.30 -5.61 -1.84
C ALA A 34 4.75 -5.27 -0.42
N VAL A 35 6.01 -4.91 -0.26
CA VAL A 35 6.59 -4.52 1.03
C VAL A 35 7.20 -3.13 0.91
N LEU A 36 6.68 -2.21 1.72
CA LEU A 36 7.19 -0.86 1.87
C LEU A 36 7.61 -0.60 3.31
N ARG A 37 8.51 0.36 3.50
CA ARG A 37 8.97 0.79 4.82
C ARG A 37 8.80 2.30 4.98
N LEU A 38 8.27 2.69 6.14
CA LEU A 38 8.31 4.06 6.66
C LEU A 38 9.55 4.17 7.55
N PRO A 39 10.58 4.95 7.17
CA PRO A 39 11.74 5.19 8.02
C PRO A 39 11.37 5.89 9.32
N ASP A 40 12.13 5.64 10.38
CA ASP A 40 11.99 6.38 11.64
C ASP A 40 12.58 7.79 11.51
N ASP A 41 11.74 8.72 11.09
CA ASP A 41 12.08 10.13 10.92
C ASP A 41 11.36 10.97 11.99
N PRO A 42 12.05 11.90 12.66
CA PRO A 42 11.42 12.79 13.64
C PRO A 42 10.21 13.56 13.12
N THR A 43 10.16 13.86 11.81
CA THR A 43 9.05 14.62 11.19
C THR A 43 7.77 13.80 11.04
N THR A 44 7.85 12.47 11.14
CA THR A 44 6.68 11.56 11.06
C THR A 44 6.21 11.06 12.42
N ARG A 45 6.83 11.54 13.52
CA ARG A 45 6.49 11.09 14.88
C ARG A 45 5.27 11.83 15.45
N ASN A 46 4.63 11.17 16.39
CA ASN A 46 3.54 11.71 17.18
C ASN A 46 4.05 12.30 18.51
N HIS A 47 3.13 12.79 19.34
CA HIS A 47 3.40 13.43 20.64
C HIS A 47 3.96 12.49 21.72
N VAL A 48 3.93 11.17 21.52
CA VAL A 48 4.49 10.18 22.45
C VAL A 48 5.73 9.47 21.90
N GLY A 49 6.33 10.02 20.84
CA GLY A 49 7.59 9.54 20.27
C GLY A 49 7.48 8.26 19.43
N GLY A 50 6.27 7.85 19.07
CA GLY A 50 6.04 6.80 18.09
C GLY A 50 5.72 7.38 16.71
N GLN A 51 5.53 6.53 15.73
CA GLN A 51 5.10 6.94 14.40
C GLN A 51 3.66 7.48 14.46
N HIS A 52 3.40 8.59 13.78
CA HIS A 52 2.07 9.16 13.71
C HIS A 52 1.10 8.19 13.01
N ALA A 53 -0.12 8.08 13.55
CA ALA A 53 -1.15 7.20 13.00
C ALA A 53 -1.39 7.40 11.49
N GLY A 54 -1.38 8.67 11.03
CA GLY A 54 -1.49 9.00 9.61
C GLY A 54 -0.29 8.53 8.78
N ALA A 55 0.93 8.55 9.34
CA ALA A 55 2.12 8.03 8.65
C ALA A 55 2.07 6.50 8.53
N VAL A 56 1.64 5.81 9.60
CA VAL A 56 1.41 4.36 9.59
C VAL A 56 0.32 3.99 8.58
N PHE A 57 -0.78 4.74 8.54
CA PHE A 57 -1.82 4.58 7.52
C PHE A 57 -1.25 4.73 6.11
N THR A 58 -0.45 5.78 5.87
CA THR A 58 0.07 6.11 4.54
C THR A 58 1.00 5.02 4.00
N VAL A 59 1.90 4.47 4.81
CA VAL A 59 2.76 3.37 4.32
C VAL A 59 1.95 2.11 4.01
N GLY A 60 0.89 1.83 4.77
CA GLY A 60 0.00 0.70 4.52
C GLY A 60 -0.81 0.88 3.23
N GLU A 61 -1.43 2.02 3.06
CA GLU A 61 -2.20 2.36 1.85
C GLU A 61 -1.30 2.38 0.61
N THR A 62 -0.09 2.93 0.72
CA THR A 62 0.87 2.97 -0.39
C THR A 62 1.36 1.57 -0.75
N ALA A 63 1.59 0.68 0.22
CA ALA A 63 1.94 -0.72 -0.05
C ALA A 63 0.83 -1.43 -0.83
N ALA A 64 -0.44 -1.22 -0.43
CA ALA A 64 -1.59 -1.73 -1.17
C ALA A 64 -1.64 -1.16 -2.59
N GLY A 65 -1.45 0.16 -2.75
CA GLY A 65 -1.41 0.82 -4.05
C GLY A 65 -0.28 0.34 -4.96
N ALA A 66 0.90 0.06 -4.41
CA ALA A 66 2.03 -0.50 -5.16
C ALA A 66 1.69 -1.88 -5.73
N LEU A 67 1.02 -2.74 -4.95
CA LEU A 67 0.57 -4.06 -5.42
C LEU A 67 -0.51 -3.94 -6.50
N VAL A 68 -1.47 -3.03 -6.32
CA VAL A 68 -2.48 -2.73 -7.35
C VAL A 68 -1.83 -2.23 -8.63
N LEU A 69 -0.86 -1.31 -8.52
CA LEU A 69 -0.15 -0.76 -9.68
C LEU A 69 0.68 -1.83 -10.41
N ARG A 70 1.26 -2.80 -9.69
CA ARG A 70 1.94 -3.93 -10.31
C ARG A 70 1.04 -4.66 -11.30
N HIS A 71 -0.19 -4.95 -10.90
CA HIS A 71 -1.12 -5.74 -11.73
C HIS A 71 -1.91 -4.91 -12.74
N CYS A 72 -2.17 -3.63 -12.43
CA CYS A 72 -3.03 -2.76 -13.25
C CYS A 72 -2.26 -1.68 -14.00
N GLY A 73 -0.94 -1.57 -13.80
CA GLY A 73 -0.13 -0.48 -14.35
C GLY A 73 -0.15 -0.37 -15.86
N GLU A 74 -0.23 -1.48 -16.57
CA GLU A 74 -0.36 -1.51 -18.04
C GLU A 74 -1.73 -1.04 -18.55
N HIS A 75 -2.71 -0.92 -17.66
CA HIS A 75 -4.07 -0.53 -18.00
C HIS A 75 -4.41 0.90 -17.61
N LEU A 76 -3.44 1.70 -17.11
CA LEU A 76 -3.67 3.08 -16.65
C LEU A 76 -4.21 4.02 -17.73
N GLU A 77 -3.99 3.72 -19.00
CA GLU A 77 -4.61 4.47 -20.10
C GLU A 77 -6.14 4.28 -20.14
N ARG A 78 -6.63 3.12 -19.69
CA ARG A 78 -8.05 2.73 -19.69
C ARG A 78 -8.74 2.95 -18.36
N VAL A 79 -7.99 2.87 -17.26
CA VAL A 79 -8.55 2.90 -15.90
C VAL A 79 -7.73 3.74 -14.95
N THR A 80 -8.41 4.24 -13.93
CA THR A 80 -7.79 4.89 -12.78
C THR A 80 -8.07 4.04 -11.54
N PRO A 81 -7.02 3.43 -10.93
CA PRO A 81 -7.16 2.78 -9.63
C PRO A 81 -7.46 3.82 -8.55
N LEU A 82 -8.44 3.56 -7.70
CA LEU A 82 -8.84 4.43 -6.61
C LEU A 82 -9.15 3.61 -5.36
N ALA A 83 -8.63 4.02 -4.21
CA ALA A 83 -9.08 3.53 -2.92
C ALA A 83 -10.48 4.09 -2.65
N VAL A 84 -11.45 3.23 -2.32
CA VAL A 84 -12.83 3.63 -2.03
C VAL A 84 -13.17 3.52 -0.55
N GLU A 85 -12.45 2.69 0.18
CA GLU A 85 -12.60 2.51 1.62
C GLU A 85 -11.30 1.97 2.20
N ALA A 86 -10.97 2.36 3.42
CA ALA A 86 -9.87 1.78 4.16
C ALA A 86 -10.23 1.68 5.63
N THR A 87 -9.90 0.56 6.26
CA THR A 87 -10.04 0.33 7.69
C THR A 87 -8.69 -0.07 8.25
N ILE A 88 -8.23 0.62 9.29
CA ILE A 88 -7.03 0.29 10.02
C ILE A 88 -7.34 0.11 11.51
N ARG A 89 -6.69 -0.88 12.12
CA ARG A 89 -6.67 -1.07 13.57
C ARG A 89 -5.25 -0.92 14.05
N TYR A 90 -5.03 0.03 14.94
CA TYR A 90 -3.77 0.23 15.64
C TYR A 90 -3.77 -0.68 16.87
N LEU A 91 -2.96 -1.74 16.84
CA LEU A 91 -2.94 -2.75 17.89
C LEU A 91 -2.04 -2.34 19.04
N THR A 92 -0.93 -1.67 18.73
CA THR A 92 0.01 -1.11 19.68
C THR A 92 0.72 0.10 19.08
N LEU A 93 1.45 0.85 19.89
CA LEU A 93 2.20 2.01 19.44
C LEU A 93 3.35 1.57 18.51
N SER A 94 3.37 2.08 17.28
CA SER A 94 4.46 1.85 16.34
C SER A 94 5.66 2.72 16.70
N ARG A 95 6.83 2.11 16.87
CA ARG A 95 8.11 2.79 17.15
C ARG A 95 9.18 2.30 16.19
N GLY A 96 10.15 3.16 15.89
CA GLY A 96 11.20 2.84 14.92
C GLY A 96 10.68 2.84 13.49
N ASN A 97 11.31 2.06 12.62
CA ASN A 97 10.83 1.87 11.26
C ASN A 97 9.54 1.03 11.25
N VAL A 98 8.62 1.34 10.36
CA VAL A 98 7.40 0.56 10.15
C VAL A 98 7.43 -0.10 8.78
N THR A 99 7.25 -1.41 8.75
CA THR A 99 7.19 -2.20 7.51
C THR A 99 5.76 -2.63 7.26
N ALA A 100 5.24 -2.26 6.09
CA ALA A 100 3.91 -2.65 5.61
C ALA A 100 4.05 -3.75 4.57
N THR A 101 3.38 -4.88 4.79
CA THR A 101 3.28 -5.98 3.84
C THR A 101 1.84 -6.07 3.34
N ALA A 102 1.63 -5.74 2.08
CA ALA A 102 0.34 -5.81 1.41
C ALA A 102 0.18 -7.15 0.68
N THR A 103 -1.01 -7.73 0.76
CA THR A 103 -1.38 -8.98 0.07
C THR A 103 -2.75 -8.80 -0.55
N MET A 104 -2.88 -9.13 -1.84
CA MET A 104 -4.17 -9.05 -2.54
C MET A 104 -5.02 -10.28 -2.23
N THR A 105 -6.26 -10.09 -1.83
CA THR A 105 -7.17 -11.20 -1.48
C THR A 105 -7.89 -11.76 -2.70
N ALA A 106 -8.08 -10.94 -3.74
CA ALA A 106 -8.66 -11.35 -5.01
C ALA A 106 -7.58 -11.78 -6.00
N ASP A 107 -7.91 -12.73 -6.88
CA ASP A 107 -7.05 -13.06 -8.02
C ASP A 107 -7.02 -11.87 -9.00
N PRO A 108 -5.85 -11.29 -9.30
CA PRO A 108 -5.74 -10.19 -10.26
C PRO A 108 -6.34 -10.49 -11.63
N ALA A 109 -6.24 -11.75 -12.09
CA ALA A 109 -6.81 -12.16 -13.36
C ALA A 109 -8.34 -12.06 -13.37
N VAL A 110 -8.99 -12.37 -12.24
CA VAL A 110 -10.45 -12.22 -12.08
C VAL A 110 -10.84 -10.75 -12.11
N VAL A 111 -10.10 -9.89 -11.39
CA VAL A 111 -10.34 -8.44 -11.37
C VAL A 111 -10.23 -7.83 -12.77
N LEU A 112 -9.20 -8.21 -13.53
CA LEU A 112 -9.02 -7.73 -14.90
C LEU A 112 -10.09 -8.27 -15.86
N ALA A 113 -10.53 -9.51 -15.67
CA ALA A 113 -11.64 -10.09 -16.46
C ALA A 113 -12.97 -9.37 -16.22
N GLU A 114 -13.27 -8.98 -14.98
CA GLU A 114 -14.43 -8.15 -14.66
C GLU A 114 -14.35 -6.77 -15.34
N LEU A 115 -13.17 -6.17 -15.34
CA LEU A 115 -12.94 -4.90 -16.04
C LEU A 115 -13.20 -5.05 -17.56
N ASP A 116 -12.66 -6.11 -18.17
CA ASP A 116 -12.82 -6.38 -19.61
C ASP A 116 -14.29 -6.70 -19.96
N ALA A 117 -15.06 -7.26 -19.02
CA ALA A 117 -16.51 -7.45 -19.16
C ALA A 117 -17.32 -6.14 -19.02
N GLY A 118 -16.68 -5.00 -18.81
CA GLY A 118 -17.30 -3.68 -18.71
C GLY A 118 -17.89 -3.37 -17.33
N THR A 119 -17.52 -4.15 -16.30
CA THR A 119 -17.89 -3.86 -14.92
C THR A 119 -16.83 -2.97 -14.26
N ARG A 120 -17.19 -2.38 -13.11
CA ARG A 120 -16.26 -1.66 -12.25
C ARG A 120 -15.93 -2.54 -11.05
N PRO A 121 -14.82 -3.31 -11.11
CA PRO A 121 -14.50 -4.24 -10.05
C PRO A 121 -14.15 -3.50 -8.76
N GLU A 122 -14.51 -4.10 -7.62
CA GLU A 122 -14.04 -3.74 -6.29
C GLU A 122 -13.36 -4.95 -5.66
N PHE A 123 -12.22 -4.72 -5.00
CA PHE A 123 -11.43 -5.78 -4.38
C PHE A 123 -10.65 -5.26 -3.19
N ASP A 124 -10.35 -6.14 -2.26
CA ASP A 124 -9.64 -5.80 -1.04
C ASP A 124 -8.14 -6.18 -1.14
N VAL A 125 -7.31 -5.35 -0.54
CA VAL A 125 -5.90 -5.61 -0.27
C VAL A 125 -5.70 -5.52 1.23
N ASP A 126 -5.23 -6.61 1.84
CA ASP A 126 -4.90 -6.68 3.25
C ASP A 126 -3.46 -6.26 3.49
N VAL A 127 -3.23 -5.54 4.58
CA VAL A 127 -1.91 -5.05 4.95
C VAL A 127 -1.64 -5.37 6.42
N VAL A 128 -0.50 -5.96 6.68
CA VAL A 128 0.02 -6.18 8.03
C VAL A 128 1.22 -5.28 8.24
N LEU A 129 1.24 -4.53 9.36
CA LEU A 129 2.30 -3.58 9.66
C LEU A 129 3.05 -4.01 10.92
N HIS A 130 4.37 -3.99 10.83
CA HIS A 130 5.28 -4.34 11.91
C HIS A 130 6.22 -3.17 12.19
N SER A 131 6.66 -3.04 13.43
CA SER A 131 7.62 -2.01 13.88
C SER A 131 8.86 -2.67 14.47
N ASP A 132 10.04 -2.13 14.19
CA ASP A 132 11.30 -2.68 14.71
C ASP A 132 11.73 -2.09 16.07
N GLY A 133 11.13 -0.97 16.47
CA GLY A 133 11.42 -0.29 17.74
C GLY A 133 10.48 -0.70 18.90
N VAL A 134 9.92 -1.89 18.89
CA VAL A 134 9.02 -2.44 19.92
C VAL A 134 9.63 -3.69 20.58
N GLU A 135 9.09 -4.09 21.74
CA GLU A 135 9.62 -5.28 22.47
C GLU A 135 9.44 -6.57 21.68
N GLU A 136 8.32 -6.70 20.96
CA GLU A 136 7.99 -7.90 20.16
C GLU A 136 7.85 -7.52 18.68
N PRO A 137 8.97 -7.36 17.92
CA PRO A 137 8.92 -6.92 16.52
C PRO A 137 8.22 -7.92 15.58
N ALA A 138 8.09 -9.20 15.97
CA ALA A 138 7.37 -10.20 15.20
C ALA A 138 5.85 -10.02 15.25
N ASP A 139 5.33 -9.33 16.28
CA ASP A 139 3.91 -9.05 16.39
C ASP A 139 3.52 -7.84 15.56
N PRO A 140 2.35 -7.85 14.90
CA PRO A 140 1.91 -6.70 14.14
C PRO A 140 1.55 -5.52 15.07
N THR A 141 1.95 -4.32 14.70
CA THR A 141 1.57 -3.09 15.38
C THR A 141 0.29 -2.49 14.83
N ALA A 142 -0.07 -2.83 13.59
CA ALA A 142 -1.34 -2.49 12.99
C ALA A 142 -1.73 -3.49 11.90
N VAL A 143 -3.03 -3.58 11.63
CA VAL A 143 -3.61 -4.34 10.51
C VAL A 143 -4.58 -3.45 9.75
N MET A 144 -4.61 -3.58 8.42
CA MET A 144 -5.36 -2.70 7.55
C MET A 144 -5.96 -3.48 6.40
N THR A 145 -7.13 -3.07 5.94
CA THR A 145 -7.72 -3.49 4.67
C THR A 145 -8.05 -2.25 3.85
N VAL A 146 -7.59 -2.23 2.62
CA VAL A 146 -7.92 -1.17 1.65
C VAL A 146 -8.74 -1.78 0.54
N ARG A 147 -9.95 -1.24 0.33
CA ARG A 147 -10.80 -1.59 -0.81
C ARG A 147 -10.48 -0.67 -1.96
N TRP A 148 -10.16 -1.27 -3.09
CA TRP A 148 -9.83 -0.59 -4.35
C TRP A 148 -10.90 -0.81 -5.39
N THR A 149 -10.98 0.11 -6.33
CA THR A 149 -11.75 -0.03 -7.56
C THR A 149 -10.93 0.40 -8.77
N LEU A 150 -11.24 -0.17 -9.92
CA LEU A 150 -10.70 0.27 -11.21
C LEU A 150 -11.79 1.05 -11.94
N ARG A 151 -11.71 2.37 -11.89
CA ARG A 151 -12.66 3.24 -12.57
C ARG A 151 -12.26 3.44 -14.03
N PRO A 152 -13.11 3.10 -15.02
CA PRO A 152 -12.84 3.40 -16.42
C PRO A 152 -12.57 4.89 -16.64
N ASN A 153 -11.55 5.22 -17.43
CA ASN A 153 -11.27 6.57 -17.86
C ASN A 153 -12.35 7.05 -18.86
N ARG A 154 -12.67 8.32 -18.84
CA ARG A 154 -13.63 8.92 -19.78
C ARG A 154 -12.91 9.38 -21.05
#